data_730897a71db1bebb65a01cc72268a05a
#
_entry.id   730897a71db1bebb65a01cc72268a05a
#
_cell.length_a   1.000
_cell.length_b   1.000
_cell.length_c   1.000
_cell.angle_alpha   90.00
_cell.angle_beta   90.00
_cell.angle_gamma   90.00
#
_symmetry.space_group_name_H-M   'P 1'
#
loop_
_entity.id
_entity.type
_entity.pdbx_description
1 polymer ?
#
loop_
_entity_poly.entity_id
_entity_poly.type
_entity_poly.pdbx_seq_one_letter_code
_entity_poly.pdbx_strand_id
1 'polypeptide(L)'
;MYDVIVVGGGHAGIEASLAPSRMGLKTLLVTSNINNIGSMPCNTSIGGPAKGIIVREIDALGGEMGKNIDATFIQSKMLNASKGPAVHSLRAQADKSDYSRRMRNVLENTEHLHIRQAEVSEIIVNDGKIGGVKTVSGAEYIAKAVVLCTGVYLKARCIYGDVSYHTGPNGLQAANHLTQSLIDNGIEVRRFKTGTPARVDKRSVDFSKMTEQFGDKRVVPFSFETDPESIQKEQVSCWLTYTNEETHKIIMDNLDRSPLYSGDIHGTGPRYCPSIEDKVVRFADKDRHQVFIEPEGLYTNEMYLGGMSSSMPEDVQYAMYRTVPGLENVRIVRNAYAIEYDCINAVQLKSSLEFKKIEGLFAGGQFNGSSGYEEAAAQGIIAGINAALFVKKEEPLILDRSESYIGVLIDDLVTKETAEPYRMMTSRAEYRLILRQDNADIRLTKYGYRVGLISKERMNRLTRKIQLIDEEIERVKSVNIGTGSEVQKVLTDNGSTELTTGATLAELIRRPELSYDVLAPIDKHRPELPWDVCEQVNINLKYEGYIDRQLRQVEHFKKLENKLIPDSLDYLEISGLRKEAMQKLDKFRPRSIGQASRISGVSPADISVLLVYLESLRRKH
;
A
#
# COMPACT_ATOMS: atom_id res chain seq x y z
N MET A 1 30.80 -6.32 10.33
CA MET A 1 30.03 -7.04 9.30
C MET A 1 28.59 -7.18 9.77
N TYR A 2 27.62 -6.86 8.93
CA TYR A 2 26.18 -7.03 9.17
C TYR A 2 25.66 -8.22 8.34
N ASP A 3 24.48 -8.72 8.71
CA ASP A 3 23.78 -9.70 7.88
C ASP A 3 22.99 -8.98 6.79
N VAL A 4 22.26 -7.90 7.16
CA VAL A 4 21.47 -7.08 6.25
C VAL A 4 21.78 -5.59 6.46
N ILE A 5 21.91 -4.84 5.37
CA ILE A 5 21.92 -3.37 5.39
C ILE A 5 20.70 -2.86 4.65
N VAL A 6 19.99 -1.89 5.25
CA VAL A 6 18.85 -1.20 4.64
C VAL A 6 19.21 0.27 4.43
N VAL A 7 18.99 0.78 3.22
CA VAL A 7 19.31 2.15 2.85
C VAL A 7 18.03 2.96 2.70
N GLY A 8 17.79 3.89 3.62
CA GLY A 8 16.64 4.77 3.67
C GLY A 8 15.69 4.47 4.83
N GLY A 9 15.31 5.50 5.60
CA GLY A 9 14.48 5.42 6.82
C GLY A 9 13.00 5.78 6.60
N GLY A 10 12.49 5.72 5.35
CA GLY A 10 11.08 5.87 5.04
C GLY A 10 10.27 4.59 5.35
N HIS A 11 8.97 4.59 5.00
CA HIS A 11 8.06 3.48 5.33
C HIS A 11 8.56 2.11 4.82
N ALA A 12 9.17 2.06 3.63
CA ALA A 12 9.77 0.82 3.12
C ALA A 12 10.97 0.38 3.96
N GLY A 13 11.89 1.31 4.27
CA GLY A 13 13.10 0.97 5.02
C GLY A 13 12.84 0.59 6.47
N ILE A 14 11.79 1.14 7.07
CA ILE A 14 11.36 0.76 8.43
C ILE A 14 10.96 -0.71 8.45
N GLU A 15 10.03 -1.11 7.60
CA GLU A 15 9.56 -2.50 7.55
C GLU A 15 10.68 -3.45 7.08
N ALA A 16 11.51 -3.00 6.11
CA ALA A 16 12.65 -3.76 5.61
C ALA A 16 13.76 -3.97 6.65
N SER A 17 13.88 -3.09 7.66
CA SER A 17 14.85 -3.24 8.74
C SER A 17 14.31 -3.99 9.95
N LEU A 18 13.03 -3.79 10.29
CA LEU A 18 12.38 -4.51 11.38
C LEU A 18 12.27 -6.01 11.10
N ALA A 19 11.95 -6.42 9.86
CA ALA A 19 11.79 -7.82 9.52
C ALA A 19 13.06 -8.66 9.79
N PRO A 20 14.22 -8.38 9.20
CA PRO A 20 15.42 -9.17 9.47
C PRO A 20 15.89 -9.08 10.92
N SER A 21 15.76 -7.91 11.57
CA SER A 21 16.14 -7.76 12.99
C SER A 21 15.29 -8.64 13.91
N ARG A 22 13.97 -8.64 13.71
CA ARG A 22 13.02 -9.51 14.45
C ARG A 22 13.18 -10.99 14.11
N MET A 23 13.76 -11.31 12.95
CA MET A 23 14.17 -12.67 12.58
C MET A 23 15.55 -13.05 13.13
N GLY A 24 16.14 -12.22 14.02
CA GLY A 24 17.39 -12.48 14.73
C GLY A 24 18.67 -12.16 13.96
N LEU A 25 18.60 -11.38 12.88
CA LEU A 25 19.76 -11.02 12.06
C LEU A 25 20.30 -9.63 12.41
N LYS A 26 21.63 -9.50 12.44
CA LYS A 26 22.31 -8.22 12.68
C LYS A 26 22.09 -7.27 11.50
N THR A 27 21.25 -6.27 11.72
CA THR A 27 20.77 -5.35 10.69
C THR A 27 21.29 -3.94 10.93
N LEU A 28 21.65 -3.24 9.84
CA LEU A 28 22.00 -1.82 9.86
C LEU A 28 20.99 -1.04 9.00
N LEU A 29 20.32 -0.06 9.59
CA LEU A 29 19.57 0.95 8.87
C LEU A 29 20.44 2.18 8.65
N VAL A 30 20.72 2.53 7.40
CA VAL A 30 21.43 3.76 7.04
C VAL A 30 20.43 4.76 6.48
N THR A 31 20.35 5.95 7.08
CA THR A 31 19.46 7.03 6.63
C THR A 31 20.19 8.36 6.61
N SER A 32 19.88 9.22 5.65
CA SER A 32 20.50 10.56 5.55
C SER A 32 20.14 11.46 6.73
N ASN A 33 19.00 11.25 7.37
CA ASN A 33 18.58 12.01 8.56
C ASN A 33 17.67 11.15 9.47
N ILE A 34 18.15 10.88 10.69
CA ILE A 34 17.41 10.06 11.67
C ILE A 34 16.12 10.75 12.18
N ASN A 35 16.06 12.08 12.14
CA ASN A 35 14.86 12.81 12.57
C ASN A 35 13.70 12.69 11.56
N ASN A 36 13.98 12.18 10.35
CA ASN A 36 12.98 11.97 9.30
C ASN A 36 12.54 10.52 9.15
N ILE A 37 12.94 9.64 10.06
CA ILE A 37 12.44 8.25 10.07
C ILE A 37 10.92 8.27 10.20
N GLY A 38 10.24 7.57 9.28
CA GLY A 38 8.77 7.51 9.26
C GLY A 38 8.06 8.83 8.97
N SER A 39 8.75 9.82 8.42
CA SER A 39 8.11 11.09 8.04
C SER A 39 7.05 10.90 6.96
N MET A 40 6.04 11.78 6.99
CA MET A 40 4.90 11.78 6.06
C MET A 40 4.88 13.09 5.24
N PRO A 41 5.79 13.28 4.28
CA PRO A 41 5.94 14.57 3.59
C PRO A 41 4.81 14.86 2.58
N CYS A 42 4.16 13.83 2.04
CA CYS A 42 3.14 13.99 0.99
C CYS A 42 1.75 14.29 1.58
N ASN A 43 1.23 13.42 2.43
CA ASN A 43 -0.09 13.56 3.05
C ASN A 43 -0.07 13.15 4.52
N THR A 44 -1.22 13.32 5.21
CA THR A 44 -1.36 13.12 6.65
C THR A 44 -2.01 11.79 7.01
N SER A 45 -2.34 10.94 6.04
CA SER A 45 -3.18 9.77 6.28
C SER A 45 -2.50 8.45 5.91
N ILE A 46 -2.87 7.41 6.63
CA ILE A 46 -2.59 6.01 6.33
C ILE A 46 -3.91 5.31 5.96
N GLY A 47 -3.88 4.46 4.95
CA GLY A 47 -5.04 3.74 4.46
C GLY A 47 -5.79 4.46 3.32
N GLY A 48 -7.06 4.11 3.17
CA GLY A 48 -7.87 4.52 2.03
C GLY A 48 -8.13 3.36 1.05
N PRO A 49 -8.86 3.57 -0.06
CA PRO A 49 -9.25 2.50 -0.98
C PRO A 49 -8.07 1.63 -1.42
N ALA A 50 -8.17 0.32 -1.28
CA ALA A 50 -7.13 -0.70 -1.41
C ALA A 50 -6.01 -0.62 -0.35
N LYS A 51 -5.64 0.57 0.09
CA LYS A 51 -4.48 0.80 0.98
C LYS A 51 -4.74 0.32 2.41
N GLY A 52 -5.96 0.49 2.93
CA GLY A 52 -6.34 -0.06 4.23
C GLY A 52 -6.20 -1.59 4.26
N ILE A 53 -6.46 -2.26 3.14
CA ILE A 53 -6.25 -3.70 3.00
C ILE A 53 -4.76 -4.03 3.11
N ILE A 54 -3.90 -3.28 2.39
CA ILE A 54 -2.44 -3.46 2.42
C ILE A 54 -1.90 -3.28 3.83
N VAL A 55 -2.32 -2.26 4.57
CA VAL A 55 -1.86 -2.05 5.96
C VAL A 55 -2.21 -3.23 6.86
N ARG A 56 -3.42 -3.77 6.73
CA ARG A 56 -3.82 -4.97 7.45
C ARG A 56 -3.05 -6.22 7.03
N GLU A 57 -2.68 -6.33 5.76
CA GLU A 57 -1.81 -7.40 5.28
C GLU A 57 -0.38 -7.28 5.82
N ILE A 58 0.17 -6.05 5.88
CA ILE A 58 1.47 -5.79 6.53
C ILE A 58 1.43 -6.20 8.00
N ASP A 59 0.38 -5.82 8.73
CA ASP A 59 0.20 -6.21 10.14
C ASP A 59 0.09 -7.74 10.30
N ALA A 60 -0.68 -8.41 9.43
CA ALA A 60 -0.83 -9.86 9.45
C ALA A 60 0.49 -10.61 9.23
N LEU A 61 1.45 -10.01 8.51
CA LEU A 61 2.80 -10.53 8.33
C LEU A 61 3.73 -10.21 9.51
N GLY A 62 3.33 -9.34 10.44
CA GLY A 62 4.14 -8.91 11.59
C GLY A 62 4.80 -7.54 11.45
N GLY A 63 4.35 -6.72 10.47
CA GLY A 63 4.83 -5.36 10.27
C GLY A 63 4.35 -4.37 11.34
N GLU A 64 4.85 -3.15 11.30
CA GLU A 64 4.67 -2.13 12.35
C GLU A 64 3.68 -1.01 11.95
N MET A 65 3.45 -0.77 10.67
CA MET A 65 2.64 0.37 10.20
C MET A 65 1.24 0.40 10.82
N GLY A 66 0.56 -0.76 10.90
CA GLY A 66 -0.78 -0.87 11.49
C GLY A 66 -0.80 -0.49 12.98
N LYS A 67 0.15 -1.01 13.75
CA LYS A 67 0.30 -0.71 15.20
C LYS A 67 0.66 0.77 15.41
N ASN A 68 1.50 1.31 14.55
CA ASN A 68 1.94 2.70 14.68
C ASN A 68 0.81 3.68 14.41
N ILE A 69 0.01 3.46 13.36
CA ILE A 69 -1.12 4.35 13.08
C ILE A 69 -2.22 4.21 14.13
N ASP A 70 -2.51 3.01 14.66
CA ASP A 70 -3.47 2.82 15.75
C ASP A 70 -3.09 3.61 17.01
N ALA A 71 -1.79 3.71 17.31
CA ALA A 71 -1.29 4.49 18.42
C ALA A 71 -1.32 6.01 18.18
N THR A 72 -1.24 6.47 16.94
CA THR A 72 -0.95 7.88 16.61
C THR A 72 -2.00 8.56 15.73
N PHE A 73 -3.09 7.88 15.39
CA PHE A 73 -4.18 8.51 14.64
C PHE A 73 -4.87 9.60 15.46
N ILE A 74 -5.39 10.60 14.76
CA ILE A 74 -6.20 11.69 15.30
C ILE A 74 -7.62 11.67 14.75
N GLN A 75 -7.86 10.95 13.66
CA GLN A 75 -9.19 10.61 13.13
C GLN A 75 -9.13 9.26 12.42
N SER A 76 -10.16 8.43 12.58
CA SER A 76 -10.31 7.16 11.88
C SER A 76 -11.68 7.04 11.21
N LYS A 77 -11.71 6.47 10.01
CA LYS A 77 -12.94 6.31 9.22
C LYS A 77 -12.89 5.06 8.35
N MET A 78 -14.01 4.33 8.31
CA MET A 78 -14.24 3.26 7.34
C MET A 78 -14.79 3.85 6.04
N LEU A 79 -14.01 3.81 4.99
CA LEU A 79 -14.44 4.24 3.66
C LEU A 79 -15.25 3.13 2.98
N ASN A 80 -16.20 3.55 2.14
CA ASN A 80 -17.11 2.65 1.41
C ASN A 80 -17.99 1.75 2.31
N ALA A 81 -18.27 2.15 3.55
CA ALA A 81 -19.07 1.37 4.50
C ALA A 81 -20.50 1.04 3.97
N SER A 82 -21.06 1.90 3.09
CA SER A 82 -22.34 1.65 2.42
C SER A 82 -22.27 0.67 1.25
N LYS A 83 -21.07 0.21 0.87
CA LYS A 83 -20.83 -0.77 -0.20
C LYS A 83 -20.54 -2.14 0.40
N GLY A 84 -20.37 -3.16 -0.44
CA GLY A 84 -20.02 -4.50 0.04
C GLY A 84 -18.58 -4.59 0.62
N PRO A 85 -18.30 -5.62 1.43
CA PRO A 85 -17.04 -5.77 2.19
C PRO A 85 -15.78 -5.86 1.31
N ALA A 86 -15.93 -6.20 0.04
CA ALA A 86 -14.84 -6.26 -0.94
C ALA A 86 -14.13 -4.92 -1.19
N VAL A 87 -14.73 -3.80 -0.78
CA VAL A 87 -14.18 -2.45 -0.99
C VAL A 87 -14.16 -1.61 0.29
N HIS A 88 -14.56 -2.17 1.44
CA HIS A 88 -14.36 -1.53 2.73
C HIS A 88 -12.87 -1.23 2.92
N SER A 89 -12.55 -0.07 3.41
CA SER A 89 -11.16 0.32 3.58
C SER A 89 -11.00 1.35 4.70
N LEU A 90 -10.18 1.02 5.67
CA LEU A 90 -9.81 1.92 6.76
C LEU A 90 -8.95 3.07 6.23
N ARG A 91 -9.20 4.27 6.76
CA ARG A 91 -8.35 5.44 6.60
C ARG A 91 -8.24 6.16 7.93
N ALA A 92 -7.03 6.49 8.32
CA ALA A 92 -6.77 7.27 9.52
C ALA A 92 -5.88 8.48 9.22
N GLN A 93 -6.26 9.64 9.78
CA GLN A 93 -5.38 10.79 9.84
C GLN A 93 -4.40 10.58 10.99
N ALA A 94 -3.12 10.78 10.73
CA ALA A 94 -2.06 10.68 11.72
C ALA A 94 -1.73 12.05 12.33
N ASP A 95 -1.36 12.09 13.61
CA ASP A 95 -0.43 13.09 14.06
C ASP A 95 0.95 12.75 13.49
N LYS A 96 1.42 13.55 12.52
CA LYS A 96 2.66 13.24 11.78
C LYS A 96 3.89 13.21 12.66
N SER A 97 3.94 14.09 13.64
CA SER A 97 5.06 14.18 14.58
C SER A 97 5.11 12.99 15.50
N ASP A 98 3.96 12.60 16.06
CA ASP A 98 3.84 11.42 16.90
C ASP A 98 4.08 10.13 16.12
N TYR A 99 3.58 10.03 14.89
CA TYR A 99 3.81 8.88 14.03
C TYR A 99 5.31 8.64 13.79
N SER A 100 6.04 9.69 13.40
CA SER A 100 7.49 9.62 13.16
C SER A 100 8.26 9.33 14.46
N ARG A 101 7.94 10.03 15.55
CA ARG A 101 8.57 9.87 16.87
C ARG A 101 8.40 8.44 17.40
N ARG A 102 7.17 7.89 17.36
CA ARG A 102 6.90 6.53 17.80
C ARG A 102 7.61 5.50 16.94
N MET A 103 7.59 5.67 15.62
CA MET A 103 8.25 4.76 14.68
C MET A 103 9.76 4.72 14.91
N ARG A 104 10.38 5.89 15.11
CA ARG A 104 11.80 5.98 15.47
C ARG A 104 12.09 5.26 16.79
N ASN A 105 11.26 5.47 17.80
CA ASN A 105 11.43 4.81 19.11
C ASN A 105 11.34 3.27 18.97
N VAL A 106 10.44 2.74 18.14
CA VAL A 106 10.35 1.30 17.86
C VAL A 106 11.66 0.78 17.26
N LEU A 107 12.22 1.49 16.27
CA LEU A 107 13.47 1.07 15.64
C LEU A 107 14.64 1.12 16.63
N GLU A 108 14.76 2.19 17.41
CA GLU A 108 15.85 2.38 18.39
C GLU A 108 15.84 1.32 19.50
N ASN A 109 14.68 0.74 19.81
CA ASN A 109 14.51 -0.31 20.83
C ASN A 109 14.36 -1.73 20.25
N THR A 110 14.57 -1.90 18.95
CA THR A 110 14.53 -3.22 18.33
C THR A 110 15.89 -3.90 18.46
N GLU A 111 15.91 -5.10 19.03
CA GLU A 111 17.12 -5.92 19.15
C GLU A 111 17.71 -6.22 17.77
N HIS A 112 19.03 -6.36 17.70
CA HIS A 112 19.78 -6.62 16.46
C HIS A 112 19.72 -5.51 15.40
N LEU A 113 19.05 -4.38 15.65
CA LEU A 113 18.98 -3.25 14.74
C LEU A 113 19.90 -2.12 15.18
N HIS A 114 20.81 -1.73 14.30
CA HIS A 114 21.62 -0.53 14.44
C HIS A 114 21.15 0.55 13.46
N ILE A 115 21.17 1.81 13.89
CA ILE A 115 20.81 2.95 13.04
C ILE A 115 22.04 3.82 12.85
N ARG A 116 22.28 4.22 11.60
CA ARG A 116 23.38 5.12 11.24
C ARG A 116 22.88 6.27 10.38
N GLN A 117 23.18 7.49 10.78
CA GLN A 117 22.98 8.63 9.90
C GLN A 117 24.18 8.77 8.97
N ALA A 118 23.94 8.55 7.68
CA ALA A 118 24.89 8.76 6.59
C ALA A 118 24.15 8.76 5.25
N GLU A 119 24.75 9.40 4.23
CA GLU A 119 24.34 9.23 2.83
C GLU A 119 25.18 8.11 2.21
N VAL A 120 24.51 7.13 1.61
CA VAL A 120 25.15 6.06 0.83
C VAL A 120 25.47 6.59 -0.56
N SER A 121 26.72 6.45 -0.99
CA SER A 121 27.21 6.88 -2.31
C SER A 121 27.39 5.74 -3.29
N GLU A 122 27.69 4.55 -2.80
CA GLU A 122 28.03 3.41 -3.66
C GLU A 122 27.48 2.11 -3.08
N ILE A 123 27.10 1.18 -3.95
CA ILE A 123 26.95 -0.24 -3.64
C ILE A 123 28.25 -0.96 -3.95
N ILE A 124 28.68 -1.85 -3.06
CA ILE A 124 29.87 -2.67 -3.25
C ILE A 124 29.43 -3.99 -3.87
N VAL A 125 29.83 -4.24 -5.12
CA VAL A 125 29.47 -5.47 -5.85
C VAL A 125 30.74 -6.20 -6.26
N ASN A 126 30.83 -7.50 -5.93
CA ASN A 126 31.94 -8.38 -6.28
C ASN A 126 31.40 -9.60 -7.02
N ASP A 127 31.82 -9.84 -8.24
CA ASP A 127 31.44 -11.00 -9.05
C ASP A 127 29.91 -11.20 -9.13
N GLY A 128 29.15 -10.12 -9.31
CA GLY A 128 27.69 -10.15 -9.41
C GLY A 128 26.95 -10.34 -8.08
N LYS A 129 27.65 -10.28 -6.94
CA LYS A 129 27.08 -10.39 -5.60
C LYS A 129 27.28 -9.11 -4.81
N ILE A 130 26.29 -8.73 -4.03
CA ILE A 130 26.39 -7.60 -3.11
C ILE A 130 27.37 -7.91 -1.98
N GLY A 131 28.24 -6.95 -1.65
CA GLY A 131 29.18 -7.05 -0.54
C GLY A 131 28.94 -6.02 0.55
N GLY A 132 28.15 -4.99 0.27
CA GLY A 132 27.88 -3.92 1.21
C GLY A 132 27.60 -2.57 0.56
N VAL A 133 27.80 -1.51 1.32
CA VAL A 133 27.63 -0.12 0.86
C VAL A 133 28.78 0.77 1.33
N LYS A 134 29.03 1.84 0.58
CA LYS A 134 29.97 2.89 0.95
C LYS A 134 29.23 4.22 1.11
N THR A 135 29.61 5.00 2.08
CA THR A 135 29.03 6.30 2.37
C THR A 135 29.85 7.43 1.73
N VAL A 136 29.22 8.60 1.58
CA VAL A 136 29.90 9.82 1.09
C VAL A 136 31.14 10.18 1.93
N SER A 137 31.13 9.87 3.24
CA SER A 137 32.28 10.07 4.13
C SER A 137 33.41 9.03 3.96
N GLY A 138 33.27 8.07 3.02
CA GLY A 138 34.24 7.06 2.71
C GLY A 138 34.17 5.79 3.58
N ALA A 139 33.25 5.72 4.54
CA ALA A 139 33.10 4.52 5.37
C ALA A 139 32.41 3.39 4.58
N GLU A 140 32.96 2.19 4.70
CA GLU A 140 32.41 0.97 4.09
C GLU A 140 31.72 0.11 5.16
N TYR A 141 30.53 -0.36 4.83
CA TYR A 141 29.76 -1.28 5.66
C TYR A 141 29.50 -2.56 4.88
N ILE A 142 30.07 -3.65 5.36
CA ILE A 142 30.00 -4.95 4.71
C ILE A 142 28.77 -5.73 5.19
N ALA A 143 28.03 -6.33 4.26
CA ALA A 143 26.87 -7.15 4.54
C ALA A 143 26.68 -8.27 3.51
N LYS A 144 25.88 -9.29 3.89
CA LYS A 144 25.50 -10.41 3.02
C LYS A 144 24.35 -10.05 2.09
N ALA A 145 23.47 -9.13 2.52
CA ALA A 145 22.35 -8.61 1.74
C ALA A 145 22.18 -7.11 1.97
N VAL A 146 21.66 -6.41 0.94
CA VAL A 146 21.36 -4.97 0.99
C VAL A 146 19.95 -4.74 0.43
N VAL A 147 19.16 -3.88 1.10
CA VAL A 147 17.83 -3.46 0.64
C VAL A 147 17.85 -1.96 0.37
N LEU A 148 17.57 -1.56 -0.86
CA LEU A 148 17.50 -0.15 -1.26
C LEU A 148 16.06 0.38 -1.11
N CYS A 149 15.88 1.39 -0.23
CA CYS A 149 14.60 2.01 0.10
C CYS A 149 14.70 3.54 0.05
N THR A 150 15.28 4.09 -1.02
CA THR A 150 15.68 5.50 -1.11
C THR A 150 14.53 6.48 -1.33
N GLY A 151 13.32 6.00 -1.58
CA GLY A 151 12.12 6.83 -1.72
C GLY A 151 12.23 7.85 -2.84
N VAL A 152 12.00 9.12 -2.50
CA VAL A 152 12.03 10.27 -3.43
C VAL A 152 13.31 11.10 -3.34
N TYR A 153 14.37 10.59 -2.68
CA TYR A 153 15.55 11.39 -2.34
C TYR A 153 16.67 11.31 -3.38
N LEU A 154 16.70 10.25 -4.24
CA LEU A 154 17.76 10.12 -5.25
C LEU A 154 17.65 11.21 -6.31
N LYS A 155 18.69 12.03 -6.41
CA LYS A 155 18.76 13.21 -7.29
C LYS A 155 17.47 14.03 -7.26
N ALA A 156 16.93 14.20 -6.07
CA ALA A 156 15.67 14.90 -5.86
C ALA A 156 15.76 16.37 -6.27
N ARG A 157 14.73 16.85 -6.96
CA ARG A 157 14.56 18.25 -7.37
C ARG A 157 13.14 18.70 -7.06
N CYS A 158 12.98 19.65 -6.13
CA CYS A 158 11.70 20.30 -5.83
C CYS A 158 11.49 21.50 -6.74
N ILE A 159 10.28 21.67 -7.28
CA ILE A 159 9.96 22.65 -8.32
C ILE A 159 8.74 23.46 -7.89
N TYR A 160 8.88 24.79 -7.91
CA TYR A 160 7.89 25.81 -7.51
C TYR A 160 7.82 26.88 -8.61
N GLY A 161 6.91 26.77 -9.56
CA GLY A 161 6.90 27.67 -10.71
C GLY A 161 8.25 27.69 -11.42
N ASP A 162 8.80 28.87 -11.60
CA ASP A 162 10.08 29.08 -12.29
C ASP A 162 11.32 28.75 -11.42
N VAL A 163 11.13 28.35 -10.16
CA VAL A 163 12.22 28.09 -9.21
C VAL A 163 12.32 26.63 -8.89
N SER A 164 13.53 26.10 -8.89
CA SER A 164 13.79 24.72 -8.48
C SER A 164 14.99 24.61 -7.54
N TYR A 165 14.90 23.64 -6.63
CA TYR A 165 15.94 23.33 -5.64
C TYR A 165 16.32 21.86 -5.71
N HIS A 166 17.62 21.57 -5.70
CA HIS A 166 18.12 20.17 -5.59
C HIS A 166 18.05 19.69 -4.15
N THR A 167 16.82 19.54 -3.66
CA THR A 167 16.52 19.10 -2.30
C THR A 167 15.46 17.98 -2.33
N GLY A 168 15.44 17.19 -1.27
CA GLY A 168 14.29 16.32 -0.96
C GLY A 168 13.10 17.11 -0.42
N PRO A 169 12.02 16.42 0.00
CA PRO A 169 10.83 17.05 0.56
C PRO A 169 11.14 17.98 1.73
N ASN A 170 10.42 19.08 1.84
CA ASN A 170 10.53 20.06 2.94
C ASN A 170 11.95 20.66 3.13
N GLY A 171 12.72 20.79 2.05
CA GLY A 171 14.07 21.35 2.10
C GLY A 171 15.14 20.41 2.66
N LEU A 172 14.82 19.13 2.80
CA LEU A 172 15.79 18.14 3.26
C LEU A 172 16.84 17.85 2.19
N GLN A 173 18.03 17.40 2.62
CA GLN A 173 19.10 17.09 1.69
C GLN A 173 18.70 15.96 0.73
N ALA A 174 18.95 16.16 -0.57
CA ALA A 174 18.84 15.11 -1.58
C ALA A 174 20.02 14.14 -1.50
N ALA A 175 19.80 12.88 -1.89
CA ALA A 175 20.87 11.89 -2.03
C ALA A 175 21.36 11.91 -3.48
N ASN A 176 22.52 12.53 -3.71
CA ASN A 176 22.97 12.84 -5.08
C ASN A 176 24.01 11.86 -5.63
N HIS A 177 24.58 10.98 -4.80
CA HIS A 177 25.79 10.23 -5.15
C HIS A 177 25.51 8.78 -5.57
N LEU A 178 24.44 8.13 -5.06
CA LEU A 178 24.20 6.70 -5.29
C LEU A 178 23.79 6.36 -6.73
N THR A 179 23.10 7.23 -7.43
CA THR A 179 22.56 6.94 -8.78
C THR A 179 23.64 6.48 -9.76
N GLN A 180 24.82 7.11 -9.75
CA GLN A 180 25.90 6.74 -10.67
C GLN A 180 26.40 5.32 -10.37
N SER A 181 26.59 4.97 -9.10
CA SER A 181 26.99 3.62 -8.72
C SER A 181 25.98 2.54 -9.16
N LEU A 182 24.67 2.86 -9.13
CA LEU A 182 23.64 1.95 -9.65
C LEU A 182 23.78 1.73 -11.15
N ILE A 183 23.97 2.81 -11.92
CA ILE A 183 24.15 2.76 -13.38
C ILE A 183 25.43 1.98 -13.75
N ASP A 184 26.53 2.23 -13.07
CA ASP A 184 27.83 1.55 -13.30
C ASP A 184 27.75 0.03 -13.04
N ASN A 185 26.84 -0.38 -12.16
CA ASN A 185 26.53 -1.78 -11.89
C ASN A 185 25.40 -2.36 -12.79
N GLY A 186 25.02 -1.65 -13.86
CA GLY A 186 24.07 -2.12 -14.88
C GLY A 186 22.61 -2.08 -14.47
N ILE A 187 22.25 -1.26 -13.48
CA ILE A 187 20.88 -1.02 -13.06
C ILE A 187 20.26 0.10 -13.90
N GLU A 188 19.14 -0.17 -14.55
CA GLU A 188 18.36 0.81 -15.32
C GLU A 188 17.64 1.76 -14.37
N VAL A 189 17.97 3.04 -14.45
CA VAL A 189 17.37 4.12 -13.65
C VAL A 189 16.38 4.90 -14.53
N ARG A 190 15.27 5.32 -13.93
CA ARG A 190 14.24 6.16 -14.54
C ARG A 190 13.98 7.38 -13.66
N ARG A 191 13.30 8.37 -14.24
CA ARG A 191 12.94 9.58 -13.50
C ARG A 191 11.43 9.74 -13.43
N PHE A 192 10.90 9.78 -12.20
CA PHE A 192 9.49 10.04 -11.93
C PHE A 192 9.29 11.35 -11.19
N LYS A 193 8.05 11.83 -11.19
CA LYS A 193 7.65 12.98 -10.40
C LYS A 193 6.46 12.63 -9.50
N THR A 194 6.36 13.33 -8.39
CA THR A 194 5.14 13.42 -7.58
C THR A 194 4.95 14.86 -7.14
N GLY A 195 3.94 15.13 -6.31
CA GLY A 195 3.70 16.47 -5.80
C GLY A 195 2.98 16.43 -4.46
N THR A 196 2.93 17.56 -3.81
CA THR A 196 2.20 17.78 -2.56
C THR A 196 1.49 19.13 -2.60
N PRO A 197 0.30 19.25 -1.97
CA PRO A 197 -0.37 20.54 -1.84
C PRO A 197 0.28 21.42 -0.76
N ALA A 198 -0.15 22.67 -0.72
CA ALA A 198 0.29 23.61 0.30
C ALA A 198 -0.16 23.20 1.71
N ARG A 199 0.54 23.73 2.71
CA ARG A 199 0.12 23.77 4.11
C ARG A 199 -0.26 25.20 4.46
N VAL A 200 -1.37 25.34 5.18
CA VAL A 200 -1.91 26.64 5.55
C VAL A 200 -2.10 26.75 7.06
N ASP A 201 -2.10 27.97 7.56
CA ASP A 201 -2.33 28.27 8.98
C ASP A 201 -3.83 28.12 9.31
N LYS A 202 -4.17 27.18 10.18
CA LYS A 202 -5.53 26.93 10.70
C LYS A 202 -6.28 28.20 11.11
N ARG A 203 -5.57 29.19 11.69
CA ARG A 203 -6.14 30.45 12.17
C ARG A 203 -6.59 31.38 11.03
N SER A 204 -6.22 31.08 9.79
CA SER A 204 -6.61 31.81 8.60
C SER A 204 -7.74 31.15 7.79
N VAL A 205 -8.29 30.05 8.29
CA VAL A 205 -9.35 29.27 7.65
C VAL A 205 -10.69 29.57 8.31
N ASP A 206 -11.71 29.87 7.50
CA ASP A 206 -13.10 30.05 7.94
C ASP A 206 -13.86 28.73 7.77
N PHE A 207 -13.87 27.90 8.80
CA PHE A 207 -14.55 26.61 8.80
C PHE A 207 -16.07 26.70 8.70
N SER A 208 -16.67 27.87 8.99
CA SER A 208 -18.14 28.04 8.88
C SER A 208 -18.67 27.90 7.45
N LYS A 209 -17.79 28.05 6.45
CA LYS A 209 -18.10 27.89 5.02
C LYS A 209 -17.82 26.48 4.48
N MET A 210 -17.46 25.55 5.33
CA MET A 210 -17.06 24.20 4.96
C MET A 210 -17.95 23.14 5.60
N THR A 211 -17.98 21.95 5.01
CA THR A 211 -18.69 20.82 5.58
C THR A 211 -17.77 19.99 6.47
N GLU A 212 -18.13 19.91 7.76
CA GLU A 212 -17.37 19.12 8.73
C GLU A 212 -17.46 17.62 8.43
N GLN A 213 -16.32 16.93 8.52
CA GLN A 213 -16.17 15.50 8.28
C GLN A 213 -15.68 14.83 9.56
N PHE A 214 -16.59 14.14 10.25
CA PHE A 214 -16.31 13.42 11.49
C PHE A 214 -15.64 12.07 11.22
N GLY A 215 -14.85 11.61 12.19
CA GLY A 215 -14.43 10.21 12.28
C GLY A 215 -15.59 9.28 12.69
N ASP A 216 -15.36 7.98 12.57
CA ASP A 216 -16.35 6.99 12.98
C ASP A 216 -16.43 6.92 14.51
N LYS A 217 -17.66 6.78 15.04
CA LYS A 217 -17.87 6.65 16.50
C LYS A 217 -17.21 5.39 17.06
N ARG A 218 -17.30 4.28 16.32
CA ARG A 218 -16.62 3.03 16.63
C ARG A 218 -15.38 2.92 15.76
N VAL A 219 -14.22 2.98 16.38
CA VAL A 219 -12.94 2.86 15.69
C VAL A 219 -12.65 1.37 15.46
N VAL A 220 -12.40 1.02 14.21
CA VAL A 220 -11.84 -0.28 13.84
C VAL A 220 -10.33 -0.12 13.71
N PRO A 221 -9.51 -0.83 14.48
CA PRO A 221 -8.05 -0.69 14.40
C PRO A 221 -7.48 -1.30 13.11
N PHE A 222 -6.32 -0.84 12.69
CA PHE A 222 -5.58 -1.47 11.59
C PHE A 222 -4.88 -2.75 12.02
N SER A 223 -4.31 -2.78 13.21
CA SER A 223 -3.64 -3.96 13.73
C SER A 223 -4.65 -4.94 14.36
N PHE A 224 -4.47 -6.23 14.06
CA PHE A 224 -5.19 -7.31 14.73
C PHE A 224 -4.72 -7.56 16.16
N GLU A 225 -3.70 -6.85 16.62
CA GLU A 225 -3.22 -6.90 18.00
C GLU A 225 -3.73 -5.72 18.85
N THR A 226 -4.31 -4.70 18.22
CA THR A 226 -4.92 -3.57 18.93
C THR A 226 -6.32 -3.94 19.39
N ASP A 227 -6.56 -3.89 20.71
CA ASP A 227 -7.90 -4.08 21.26
C ASP A 227 -8.77 -2.85 20.95
N PRO A 228 -9.88 -3.00 20.19
CA PRO A 228 -10.77 -1.89 19.88
C PRO A 228 -11.35 -1.18 21.10
N GLU A 229 -11.60 -1.91 22.19
CA GLU A 229 -12.16 -1.36 23.44
C GLU A 229 -11.13 -0.50 24.20
N SER A 230 -9.84 -0.70 23.93
CA SER A 230 -8.77 0.13 24.50
C SER A 230 -8.65 1.52 23.86
N ILE A 231 -9.29 1.73 22.69
CA ILE A 231 -9.20 2.98 21.95
C ILE A 231 -10.21 4.00 22.50
N GLN A 232 -9.70 4.87 23.38
CA GLN A 232 -10.46 5.99 23.94
C GLN A 232 -9.81 7.31 23.55
N LYS A 233 -10.05 7.76 22.30
CA LYS A 233 -9.49 9.01 21.78
C LYS A 233 -10.60 9.94 21.32
N GLU A 234 -10.55 11.21 21.76
CA GLU A 234 -11.29 12.27 21.11
C GLU A 234 -10.73 12.50 19.71
N GLN A 235 -11.59 12.45 18.71
CA GLN A 235 -11.18 12.59 17.31
C GLN A 235 -11.36 14.02 16.82
N VAL A 236 -10.41 14.48 16.00
CA VAL A 236 -10.49 15.78 15.34
C VAL A 236 -11.23 15.67 14.01
N SER A 237 -11.87 16.76 13.58
CA SER A 237 -12.57 16.80 12.30
C SER A 237 -11.63 17.18 11.16
N CYS A 238 -11.93 16.65 9.99
CA CYS A 238 -11.50 17.19 8.70
C CYS A 238 -12.64 18.03 8.10
N TRP A 239 -12.35 18.81 7.07
CA TRP A 239 -13.32 19.72 6.48
C TRP A 239 -13.31 19.59 4.97
N LEU A 240 -14.50 19.70 4.36
CA LEU A 240 -14.69 19.60 2.91
C LEU A 240 -15.18 20.94 2.37
N THR A 241 -14.50 21.42 1.34
CA THR A 241 -14.91 22.55 0.50
C THR A 241 -14.66 22.21 -0.97
N TYR A 242 -14.80 23.18 -1.86
CA TYR A 242 -14.70 22.95 -3.30
C TYR A 242 -13.99 24.12 -4.00
N THR A 243 -13.29 23.83 -5.09
CA THR A 243 -12.92 24.85 -6.07
C THR A 243 -14.17 25.37 -6.78
N ASN A 244 -14.04 26.45 -7.53
CA ASN A 244 -15.11 27.07 -8.31
C ASN A 244 -14.55 27.56 -9.68
N GLU A 245 -15.41 28.14 -10.51
CA GLU A 245 -15.05 28.65 -11.84
C GLU A 245 -13.92 29.70 -11.79
N GLU A 246 -13.91 30.57 -10.77
CA GLU A 246 -12.86 31.57 -10.59
C GLU A 246 -11.52 30.90 -10.28
N THR A 247 -11.52 29.87 -9.42
CA THR A 247 -10.32 29.04 -9.17
C THR A 247 -9.80 28.45 -10.47
N HIS A 248 -10.69 27.84 -11.26
CA HIS A 248 -10.33 27.20 -12.53
C HIS A 248 -9.80 28.22 -13.55
N LYS A 249 -10.43 29.40 -13.63
CA LYS A 249 -9.98 30.48 -14.51
C LYS A 249 -8.56 30.95 -14.17
N ILE A 250 -8.25 31.18 -12.88
CA ILE A 250 -6.89 31.58 -12.45
C ILE A 250 -5.87 30.50 -12.87
N ILE A 251 -6.19 29.23 -12.70
CA ILE A 251 -5.31 28.13 -13.10
C ILE A 251 -5.09 28.12 -14.61
N MET A 252 -6.18 28.24 -15.39
CA MET A 252 -6.11 28.23 -16.86
C MET A 252 -5.34 29.44 -17.41
N ASP A 253 -5.52 30.63 -16.83
CA ASP A 253 -4.84 31.87 -17.25
C ASP A 253 -3.32 31.84 -16.95
N ASN A 254 -2.84 30.88 -16.13
CA ASN A 254 -1.44 30.74 -15.72
C ASN A 254 -0.82 29.37 -16.08
N LEU A 255 -1.42 28.62 -17.00
CA LEU A 255 -0.89 27.30 -17.38
C LEU A 255 0.52 27.37 -17.97
N ASP A 256 0.85 28.43 -18.68
CA ASP A 256 2.17 28.69 -19.25
C ASP A 256 3.26 28.86 -18.18
N ARG A 257 2.86 29.24 -16.94
CA ARG A 257 3.74 29.35 -15.77
C ARG A 257 3.82 28.07 -14.93
N SER A 258 3.09 27.04 -15.32
CA SER A 258 3.16 25.72 -14.66
C SER A 258 4.35 24.92 -15.20
N PRO A 259 5.29 24.47 -14.35
CA PRO A 259 6.41 23.63 -14.76
C PRO A 259 5.98 22.34 -15.46
N LEU A 260 4.76 21.88 -15.20
CA LEU A 260 4.18 20.70 -15.85
C LEU A 260 3.86 20.95 -17.33
N TYR A 261 3.47 22.19 -17.69
CA TYR A 261 3.06 22.58 -19.03
C TYR A 261 4.15 23.36 -19.78
N SER A 262 5.08 24.00 -19.07
CA SER A 262 6.25 24.68 -19.66
C SER A 262 7.34 23.70 -20.14
N GLY A 263 7.29 22.43 -19.70
CA GLY A 263 8.27 21.42 -20.06
C GLY A 263 9.48 21.31 -19.13
N ASP A 264 9.52 22.04 -18.01
CA ASP A 264 10.59 21.98 -17.01
C ASP A 264 10.59 20.65 -16.22
N ILE A 265 9.42 20.01 -16.12
CA ILE A 265 9.27 18.70 -15.49
C ILE A 265 9.46 17.62 -16.55
N HIS A 266 10.52 16.82 -16.41
CA HIS A 266 10.83 15.71 -17.30
C HIS A 266 10.30 14.36 -16.78
N GLY A 267 10.07 14.25 -15.46
CA GLY A 267 9.57 13.03 -14.82
C GLY A 267 8.09 12.79 -15.08
N THR A 268 7.71 11.55 -15.36
CA THR A 268 6.30 11.16 -15.48
C THR A 268 5.62 11.17 -14.12
N GLY A 269 4.45 11.80 -14.02
CA GLY A 269 3.65 11.86 -12.79
C GLY A 269 2.62 10.75 -12.65
N PRO A 270 2.11 10.49 -11.44
CA PRO A 270 1.12 9.46 -11.18
C PRO A 270 -0.26 9.85 -11.74
N ARG A 271 -0.88 8.95 -12.50
CA ARG A 271 -2.21 9.13 -13.11
C ARG A 271 -3.32 9.40 -12.10
N TYR A 272 -3.24 8.81 -10.90
CA TYR A 272 -4.28 8.84 -9.87
C TYR A 272 -4.02 9.85 -8.74
N CYS A 273 -3.02 10.69 -8.88
CA CYS A 273 -2.77 11.85 -8.02
C CYS A 273 -2.38 13.04 -8.89
N PRO A 274 -3.27 13.46 -9.81
CA PRO A 274 -2.99 14.60 -10.68
C PRO A 274 -2.92 15.87 -9.84
N SER A 275 -2.11 16.83 -10.30
CA SER A 275 -2.14 18.18 -9.76
C SER A 275 -3.49 18.83 -10.03
N ILE A 276 -3.78 19.95 -9.36
CA ILE A 276 -5.05 20.65 -9.57
C ILE A 276 -5.15 21.19 -11.00
N GLU A 277 -4.04 21.68 -11.58
CA GLU A 277 -3.98 22.12 -12.96
C GLU A 277 -4.31 20.98 -13.95
N ASP A 278 -3.79 19.78 -13.71
CA ASP A 278 -4.15 18.59 -14.49
C ASP A 278 -5.65 18.23 -14.39
N LYS A 279 -6.25 18.38 -13.21
CA LYS A 279 -7.68 18.11 -13.02
C LYS A 279 -8.54 19.12 -13.80
N VAL A 280 -8.21 20.39 -13.71
CA VAL A 280 -8.93 21.46 -14.39
C VAL A 280 -8.86 21.31 -15.91
N VAL A 281 -7.69 20.95 -16.45
CA VAL A 281 -7.53 20.71 -17.90
C VAL A 281 -8.23 19.45 -18.36
N ARG A 282 -8.05 18.32 -17.66
CA ARG A 282 -8.58 17.00 -18.08
C ARG A 282 -10.07 16.84 -17.85
N PHE A 283 -10.62 17.54 -16.86
CA PHE A 283 -12.03 17.47 -16.48
C PHE A 283 -12.67 18.86 -16.56
N ALA A 284 -12.47 19.54 -17.68
CA ALA A 284 -12.97 20.90 -17.95
C ALA A 284 -14.51 21.00 -17.93
N ASP A 285 -15.21 19.85 -18.00
CA ASP A 285 -16.65 19.72 -17.84
C ASP A 285 -17.14 19.78 -16.38
N LYS A 286 -16.22 19.80 -15.40
CA LYS A 286 -16.54 19.85 -13.98
C LYS A 286 -16.44 21.27 -13.45
N ASP A 287 -17.54 21.77 -12.90
CA ASP A 287 -17.61 23.11 -12.31
C ASP A 287 -16.80 23.26 -11.03
N ARG A 288 -16.48 22.15 -10.37
CA ARG A 288 -15.76 22.12 -9.09
C ARG A 288 -15.05 20.81 -8.81
N HIS A 289 -13.98 20.91 -8.01
CA HIS A 289 -13.25 19.76 -7.46
C HIS A 289 -13.26 19.82 -5.93
N GLN A 290 -13.28 18.67 -5.28
CA GLN A 290 -13.23 18.56 -3.83
C GLN A 290 -11.88 19.02 -3.29
N VAL A 291 -11.93 19.78 -2.20
CA VAL A 291 -10.79 20.24 -1.42
C VAL A 291 -11.00 19.83 0.03
N PHE A 292 -10.10 19.01 0.57
CA PHE A 292 -10.11 18.57 1.95
C PHE A 292 -9.12 19.40 2.77
N ILE A 293 -9.58 19.92 3.90
CA ILE A 293 -8.74 20.62 4.87
C ILE A 293 -8.51 19.66 6.03
N GLU A 294 -7.30 19.15 6.15
CA GLU A 294 -6.95 18.08 7.06
C GLU A 294 -5.85 18.52 8.04
N PRO A 295 -6.02 18.32 9.37
CA PRO A 295 -4.99 18.69 10.34
C PRO A 295 -3.74 17.82 10.17
N GLU A 296 -2.56 18.41 10.30
CA GLU A 296 -1.29 17.69 10.26
C GLU A 296 -0.86 17.10 11.62
N GLY A 297 -1.56 17.45 12.69
CA GLY A 297 -1.32 16.96 14.05
C GLY A 297 -2.12 17.74 15.09
N LEU A 298 -2.05 17.29 16.33
CA LEU A 298 -2.77 17.91 17.46
C LEU A 298 -2.09 19.19 17.97
N TYR A 299 -0.77 19.28 17.82
CA TYR A 299 0.05 20.35 18.39
C TYR A 299 0.62 21.32 17.34
N THR A 300 -0.04 21.39 16.19
CA THR A 300 0.33 22.32 15.11
C THR A 300 -0.89 23.02 14.55
N ASN A 301 -0.70 24.23 14.03
CA ASN A 301 -1.71 24.94 13.24
C ASN A 301 -1.60 24.66 11.73
N GLU A 302 -0.70 23.77 11.31
CA GLU A 302 -0.60 23.41 9.89
C GLU A 302 -1.80 22.54 9.47
N MET A 303 -2.47 22.98 8.39
CA MET A 303 -3.55 22.25 7.72
C MET A 303 -3.12 21.89 6.31
N TYR A 304 -3.37 20.66 5.91
CA TYR A 304 -3.11 20.11 4.59
C TYR A 304 -4.29 20.39 3.64
N LEU A 305 -4.01 20.89 2.43
CA LEU A 305 -5.02 21.18 1.41
C LEU A 305 -5.17 19.99 0.45
N GLY A 306 -5.84 18.93 0.88
CA GLY A 306 -6.08 17.73 0.08
C GLY A 306 -6.81 18.04 -1.22
N GLY A 307 -6.27 17.57 -2.35
CA GLY A 307 -6.84 17.80 -3.67
C GLY A 307 -6.26 19.00 -4.44
N MET A 308 -5.46 19.84 -3.79
CA MET A 308 -4.86 21.06 -4.35
C MET A 308 -3.34 20.93 -4.59
N SER A 309 -2.83 19.73 -4.86
CA SER A 309 -1.43 19.55 -5.25
C SER A 309 -1.13 20.35 -6.51
N SER A 310 -0.05 21.12 -6.50
CA SER A 310 0.32 22.02 -7.60
C SER A 310 1.82 22.25 -7.64
N SER A 311 2.33 22.67 -8.79
CA SER A 311 3.67 23.21 -8.97
C SER A 311 3.66 24.66 -9.44
N MET A 312 2.50 25.33 -9.44
CA MET A 312 2.36 26.73 -9.81
C MET A 312 3.24 27.66 -8.94
N PRO A 313 3.62 28.84 -9.44
CA PRO A 313 4.30 29.86 -8.65
C PRO A 313 3.50 30.30 -7.44
N GLU A 314 4.17 30.80 -6.40
CA GLU A 314 3.55 31.17 -5.12
C GLU A 314 2.42 32.18 -5.25
N ASP A 315 2.58 33.21 -6.10
CA ASP A 315 1.54 34.22 -6.35
C ASP A 315 0.26 33.58 -6.93
N VAL A 316 0.40 32.60 -7.83
CA VAL A 316 -0.72 31.87 -8.40
C VAL A 316 -1.36 30.97 -7.35
N GLN A 317 -0.55 30.31 -6.50
CA GLN A 317 -1.06 29.50 -5.40
C GLN A 317 -1.93 30.33 -4.44
N TYR A 318 -1.48 31.54 -4.04
CA TYR A 318 -2.28 32.43 -3.23
C TYR A 318 -3.57 32.87 -3.95
N ALA A 319 -3.46 33.25 -5.22
CA ALA A 319 -4.62 33.69 -5.99
C ALA A 319 -5.69 32.60 -6.09
N MET A 320 -5.31 31.37 -6.47
CA MET A 320 -6.28 30.27 -6.62
C MET A 320 -6.86 29.78 -5.29
N TYR A 321 -6.06 29.76 -4.20
CA TYR A 321 -6.60 29.31 -2.91
C TYR A 321 -7.62 30.31 -2.32
N ARG A 322 -7.41 31.61 -2.52
CA ARG A 322 -8.30 32.66 -1.99
C ARG A 322 -9.67 32.72 -2.66
N THR A 323 -9.86 32.05 -3.78
CA THR A 323 -11.18 31.89 -4.40
C THR A 323 -11.99 30.72 -3.81
N VAL A 324 -11.33 29.83 -3.06
CA VAL A 324 -11.99 28.65 -2.45
C VAL A 324 -12.76 29.07 -1.20
N PRO A 325 -14.07 28.72 -1.06
CA PRO A 325 -14.85 29.08 0.12
C PRO A 325 -14.20 28.64 1.43
N GLY A 326 -14.02 29.61 2.34
CA GLY A 326 -13.36 29.45 3.64
C GLY A 326 -11.84 29.63 3.61
N LEU A 327 -11.24 29.86 2.44
CA LEU A 327 -9.81 30.14 2.28
C LEU A 327 -9.52 31.59 1.82
N GLU A 328 -10.48 32.49 1.83
CA GLU A 328 -10.36 33.85 1.30
C GLU A 328 -9.23 34.68 1.96
N ASN A 329 -8.97 34.38 3.23
CA ASN A 329 -7.92 35.02 4.03
C ASN A 329 -6.74 34.10 4.33
N VAL A 330 -6.59 33.03 3.55
CA VAL A 330 -5.61 31.96 3.81
C VAL A 330 -4.18 32.49 3.84
N ARG A 331 -3.41 31.99 4.79
CA ARG A 331 -1.95 32.18 4.88
C ARG A 331 -1.26 30.83 4.63
N ILE A 332 -0.44 30.81 3.59
CA ILE A 332 0.38 29.63 3.28
C ILE A 332 1.53 29.55 4.29
N VAL A 333 1.72 28.38 4.88
CA VAL A 333 2.86 28.05 5.75
C VAL A 333 3.97 27.38 4.93
N ARG A 334 3.56 26.51 3.99
CA ARG A 334 4.45 25.83 3.04
C ARG A 334 3.77 25.78 1.68
N ASN A 335 4.50 26.17 0.64
CA ASN A 335 3.99 26.11 -0.72
C ASN A 335 3.76 24.68 -1.19
N ALA A 336 2.80 24.49 -2.09
CA ALA A 336 2.72 23.29 -2.90
C ALA A 336 3.94 23.20 -3.83
N TYR A 337 4.38 22.00 -4.16
CA TYR A 337 5.49 21.76 -5.08
C TYR A 337 5.38 20.43 -5.79
N ALA A 338 6.03 20.32 -6.94
CA ALA A 338 6.36 19.05 -7.55
C ALA A 338 7.78 18.62 -7.14
N ILE A 339 8.00 17.32 -7.04
CA ILE A 339 9.32 16.75 -6.82
C ILE A 339 9.61 15.67 -7.86
N GLU A 340 10.75 15.79 -8.52
CA GLU A 340 11.33 14.78 -9.39
C GLU A 340 12.40 13.99 -8.65
N TYR A 341 12.52 12.71 -8.95
CA TYR A 341 13.48 11.82 -8.31
C TYR A 341 13.80 10.63 -9.21
N ASP A 342 14.97 10.00 -8.97
CA ASP A 342 15.37 8.79 -9.64
C ASP A 342 14.74 7.55 -8.97
N CYS A 343 14.29 6.62 -9.81
CA CYS A 343 13.76 5.32 -9.42
C CYS A 343 14.22 4.26 -10.44
N ILE A 344 13.95 2.99 -10.17
CA ILE A 344 14.30 1.91 -11.09
C ILE A 344 13.09 1.44 -11.89
N ASN A 345 13.39 0.75 -13.00
CA ASN A 345 12.42 -0.10 -13.66
C ASN A 345 12.31 -1.42 -12.89
N ALA A 346 11.19 -1.65 -12.19
CA ALA A 346 11.01 -2.80 -11.31
C ALA A 346 10.99 -4.16 -12.03
N VAL A 347 10.89 -4.21 -13.35
CA VAL A 347 11.02 -5.46 -14.11
C VAL A 347 12.41 -6.10 -13.99
N GLN A 348 13.41 -5.36 -13.48
CA GLN A 348 14.73 -5.86 -13.14
C GLN A 348 14.74 -6.72 -11.86
N LEU A 349 13.63 -6.72 -11.11
CA LEU A 349 13.48 -7.47 -9.87
C LEU A 349 12.79 -8.80 -10.11
N LYS A 350 13.15 -9.79 -9.29
CA LYS A 350 12.38 -11.03 -9.10
C LYS A 350 11.12 -10.74 -8.26
N SER A 351 10.19 -11.68 -8.18
CA SER A 351 9.02 -11.58 -7.29
C SER A 351 9.38 -11.54 -5.79
N SER A 352 10.61 -11.90 -5.44
CA SER A 352 11.19 -11.72 -4.11
C SER A 352 11.68 -10.30 -3.81
N LEU A 353 11.61 -9.39 -4.80
CA LEU A 353 12.19 -8.05 -4.82
C LEU A 353 13.74 -8.02 -4.83
N GLU A 354 14.38 -9.13 -5.10
CA GLU A 354 15.81 -9.23 -5.37
C GLU A 354 16.10 -8.82 -6.83
N PHE A 355 17.23 -8.13 -7.07
CA PHE A 355 17.68 -7.85 -8.43
C PHE A 355 18.07 -9.14 -9.16
N LYS A 356 17.67 -9.24 -10.43
CA LYS A 356 17.97 -10.40 -11.27
C LYS A 356 19.47 -10.56 -11.56
N LYS A 357 20.19 -9.44 -11.62
CA LYS A 357 21.61 -9.40 -12.02
C LYS A 357 22.59 -9.31 -10.85
N ILE A 358 22.14 -8.94 -9.66
CA ILE A 358 23.00 -8.76 -8.48
C ILE A 358 22.43 -9.56 -7.33
N GLU A 359 23.07 -10.68 -7.02
CA GLU A 359 22.68 -11.59 -5.95
C GLU A 359 22.76 -10.91 -4.58
N GLY A 360 21.72 -11.02 -3.76
CA GLY A 360 21.63 -10.44 -2.42
C GLY A 360 21.29 -8.94 -2.39
N LEU A 361 21.10 -8.29 -3.54
CA LEU A 361 20.61 -6.92 -3.61
C LEU A 361 19.09 -6.90 -3.80
N PHE A 362 18.39 -6.23 -2.90
CA PHE A 362 16.93 -6.08 -2.90
C PHE A 362 16.53 -4.61 -3.01
N ALA A 363 15.29 -4.36 -3.38
CA ALA A 363 14.74 -3.00 -3.42
C ALA A 363 13.27 -2.96 -2.96
N GLY A 364 12.87 -1.84 -2.37
CA GLY A 364 11.49 -1.64 -1.91
C GLY A 364 11.04 -0.18 -1.94
N GLY A 365 9.70 -0.02 -2.03
CA GLY A 365 9.05 1.27 -1.92
C GLY A 365 9.04 2.08 -3.21
N GLN A 366 9.06 3.41 -3.05
CA GLN A 366 8.93 4.34 -4.17
C GLN A 366 10.10 4.27 -5.15
N PHE A 367 11.25 3.81 -4.68
CA PHE A 367 12.42 3.50 -5.51
C PHE A 367 12.11 2.48 -6.62
N ASN A 368 11.17 1.54 -6.40
CA ASN A 368 10.70 0.58 -7.40
C ASN A 368 9.65 1.17 -8.38
N GLY A 369 9.43 2.47 -8.36
CA GLY A 369 8.47 3.12 -9.24
C GLY A 369 7.01 3.02 -8.75
N SER A 370 6.77 2.72 -7.48
CA SER A 370 5.44 2.80 -6.85
C SER A 370 5.22 4.17 -6.19
N SER A 371 3.99 4.45 -5.78
CA SER A 371 3.62 5.68 -5.06
C SER A 371 2.65 5.37 -3.93
N GLY A 372 2.98 5.82 -2.72
CA GLY A 372 2.19 5.68 -1.49
C GLY A 372 2.96 5.03 -0.36
N TYR A 373 2.61 5.42 0.88
CA TYR A 373 3.28 4.94 2.09
C TYR A 373 3.03 3.44 2.32
N GLU A 374 1.81 3.00 2.06
CA GLU A 374 1.36 1.62 2.24
C GLU A 374 2.00 0.69 1.22
N GLU A 375 2.08 1.11 -0.04
CA GLU A 375 2.79 0.38 -1.09
C GLU A 375 4.29 0.28 -0.78
N ALA A 376 4.86 1.33 -0.19
CA ALA A 376 6.25 1.33 0.22
C ALA A 376 6.50 0.35 1.37
N ALA A 377 5.68 0.40 2.42
CA ALA A 377 5.79 -0.49 3.57
C ALA A 377 5.60 -1.96 3.18
N ALA A 378 4.62 -2.26 2.29
CA ALA A 378 4.37 -3.60 1.77
C ALA A 378 5.57 -4.19 1.04
N GLN A 379 6.22 -3.41 0.18
CA GLN A 379 7.44 -3.83 -0.48
C GLN A 379 8.60 -3.96 0.51
N GLY A 380 8.67 -3.04 1.47
CA GLY A 380 9.69 -3.05 2.52
C GLY A 380 9.68 -4.33 3.34
N ILE A 381 8.51 -4.74 3.85
CA ILE A 381 8.41 -5.97 4.65
C ILE A 381 8.78 -7.21 3.84
N ILE A 382 8.31 -7.33 2.59
CA ILE A 382 8.65 -8.47 1.72
C ILE A 382 10.14 -8.48 1.36
N ALA A 383 10.72 -7.34 1.00
CA ALA A 383 12.15 -7.24 0.71
C ALA A 383 13.00 -7.58 1.94
N GLY A 384 12.62 -7.09 3.13
CA GLY A 384 13.29 -7.39 4.39
C GLY A 384 13.23 -8.86 4.79
N ILE A 385 12.04 -9.48 4.69
CA ILE A 385 11.86 -10.93 4.92
C ILE A 385 12.74 -11.72 3.94
N ASN A 386 12.71 -11.38 2.65
CA ASN A 386 13.45 -12.13 1.64
C ASN A 386 14.96 -11.91 1.73
N ALA A 387 15.42 -10.74 2.12
CA ALA A 387 16.83 -10.50 2.46
C ALA A 387 17.28 -11.38 3.64
N ALA A 388 16.43 -11.53 4.67
CA ALA A 388 16.71 -12.40 5.80
C ALA A 388 16.72 -13.88 5.41
N LEU A 389 15.76 -14.35 4.63
CA LEU A 389 15.70 -15.72 4.13
C LEU A 389 16.91 -16.04 3.22
N PHE A 390 17.29 -15.09 2.37
CA PHE A 390 18.51 -15.20 1.54
C PHE A 390 19.76 -15.44 2.41
N VAL A 391 19.94 -14.64 3.47
CA VAL A 391 21.07 -14.80 4.40
C VAL A 391 21.03 -16.15 5.11
N LYS A 392 19.84 -16.64 5.47
CA LYS A 392 19.61 -17.94 6.08
C LYS A 392 19.69 -19.10 5.10
N LYS A 393 19.77 -18.84 3.79
CA LYS A 393 19.72 -19.83 2.70
C LYS A 393 18.41 -20.64 2.70
N GLU A 394 17.31 -19.95 2.99
CA GLU A 394 15.96 -20.48 2.96
C GLU A 394 15.21 -19.99 1.72
N GLU A 395 14.14 -20.73 1.33
CA GLU A 395 13.30 -20.38 0.19
C GLU A 395 12.60 -19.00 0.39
N PRO A 396 12.56 -18.15 -0.63
CA PRO A 396 11.95 -16.84 -0.52
C PRO A 396 10.45 -16.91 -0.25
N LEU A 397 9.93 -15.91 0.46
CA LEU A 397 8.51 -15.68 0.60
C LEU A 397 7.98 -14.94 -0.63
N ILE A 398 7.14 -15.60 -1.40
CA ILE A 398 6.44 -15.03 -2.54
C ILE A 398 4.94 -15.19 -2.31
N LEU A 399 4.24 -14.07 -2.29
CA LEU A 399 2.79 -14.04 -2.13
C LEU A 399 2.10 -13.99 -3.51
N ASP A 400 1.14 -14.88 -3.70
CA ASP A 400 0.36 -14.92 -4.93
C ASP A 400 -0.69 -13.78 -5.00
N ARG A 401 -1.05 -13.38 -6.22
CA ARG A 401 -2.13 -12.42 -6.49
C ARG A 401 -3.49 -12.86 -5.93
N SER A 402 -3.70 -14.16 -5.80
CA SER A 402 -4.91 -14.74 -5.22
C SER A 402 -4.93 -14.75 -3.69
N GLU A 403 -3.82 -14.40 -3.04
CA GLU A 403 -3.65 -14.48 -1.59
C GLU A 403 -3.56 -13.10 -0.93
N SER A 404 -3.09 -12.08 -1.67
CA SER A 404 -2.90 -10.75 -1.09
C SER A 404 -2.86 -9.62 -2.11
N TYR A 405 -3.23 -8.42 -1.67
CA TYR A 405 -2.96 -7.18 -2.41
C TYR A 405 -1.45 -6.89 -2.53
N ILE A 406 -0.65 -7.31 -1.53
CA ILE A 406 0.82 -7.24 -1.60
C ILE A 406 1.32 -8.10 -2.76
N GLY A 407 0.77 -9.30 -2.95
CA GLY A 407 1.08 -10.16 -4.10
C GLY A 407 0.69 -9.53 -5.44
N VAL A 408 -0.49 -8.90 -5.51
CA VAL A 408 -0.92 -8.15 -6.72
C VAL A 408 0.04 -6.99 -7.00
N LEU A 409 0.40 -6.20 -5.99
CA LEU A 409 1.32 -5.07 -6.10
C LEU A 409 2.68 -5.51 -6.67
N ILE A 410 3.30 -6.51 -6.07
CA ILE A 410 4.63 -6.96 -6.45
C ILE A 410 4.60 -7.59 -7.85
N ASP A 411 3.63 -8.46 -8.14
CA ASP A 411 3.52 -9.09 -9.44
C ASP A 411 3.31 -8.04 -10.56
N ASP A 412 2.44 -7.04 -10.33
CA ASP A 412 2.26 -5.95 -11.28
C ASP A 412 3.56 -5.16 -11.52
N LEU A 413 4.32 -4.86 -10.47
CA LEU A 413 5.58 -4.11 -10.59
C LEU A 413 6.65 -4.87 -11.40
N VAL A 414 6.81 -6.17 -11.17
CA VAL A 414 7.88 -6.96 -11.79
C VAL A 414 7.51 -7.53 -13.16
N THR A 415 6.22 -7.52 -13.54
CA THR A 415 5.74 -8.06 -14.82
C THR A 415 5.19 -7.03 -15.78
N LYS A 416 4.73 -5.88 -15.27
CA LYS A 416 4.17 -4.80 -16.09
C LYS A 416 5.15 -3.64 -16.13
N GLU A 417 5.67 -3.34 -17.31
CA GLU A 417 6.48 -2.14 -17.49
C GLU A 417 5.59 -0.91 -17.33
N THR A 418 5.70 -0.24 -16.17
CA THR A 418 4.91 0.96 -15.90
C THR A 418 5.64 2.20 -16.38
N ALA A 419 4.99 2.98 -17.27
CA ALA A 419 5.50 4.27 -17.73
C ALA A 419 5.26 5.41 -16.72
N GLU A 420 4.47 5.16 -15.69
CA GLU A 420 4.04 6.12 -14.65
C GLU A 420 4.15 5.49 -13.27
N PRO A 421 4.26 6.28 -12.18
CA PRO A 421 4.28 5.74 -10.82
C PRO A 421 3.08 4.85 -10.53
N TYR A 422 3.36 3.60 -10.17
CA TYR A 422 2.33 2.61 -9.85
C TYR A 422 1.60 2.97 -8.56
N ARG A 423 0.28 2.85 -8.58
CA ARG A 423 -0.56 3.01 -7.40
C ARG A 423 -1.52 1.84 -7.27
N MET A 424 -1.63 1.29 -6.07
CA MET A 424 -2.57 0.21 -5.81
C MET A 424 -4.01 0.74 -5.72
N MET A 425 -4.90 0.05 -6.41
CA MET A 425 -6.34 0.32 -6.43
C MET A 425 -7.11 -0.99 -6.36
N THR A 426 -8.34 -0.94 -5.85
CA THR A 426 -9.21 -2.14 -5.76
C THR A 426 -9.46 -2.80 -7.12
N SER A 427 -9.45 -2.01 -8.20
CA SER A 427 -9.65 -2.53 -9.58
C SER A 427 -8.51 -3.40 -10.09
N ARG A 428 -7.34 -3.37 -9.45
CA ARG A 428 -6.18 -4.18 -9.86
C ARG A 428 -6.23 -5.63 -9.33
N ALA A 429 -7.02 -5.87 -8.29
CA ALA A 429 -7.21 -7.21 -7.73
C ALA A 429 -8.39 -7.92 -8.40
N GLU A 430 -8.14 -9.13 -8.87
CA GLU A 430 -9.13 -9.98 -9.54
C GLU A 430 -10.11 -10.59 -8.53
N TYR A 431 -9.64 -10.91 -7.31
CA TYR A 431 -10.37 -11.68 -6.29
C TYR A 431 -10.75 -10.85 -5.07
N ARG A 432 -11.36 -9.66 -5.30
CA ARG A 432 -11.61 -8.65 -4.24
C ARG A 432 -12.44 -9.16 -3.07
N LEU A 433 -13.35 -10.10 -3.29
CA LEU A 433 -14.20 -10.63 -2.24
C LEU A 433 -13.45 -11.65 -1.35
N ILE A 434 -12.38 -12.24 -1.86
CA ILE A 434 -11.47 -13.08 -1.07
C ILE A 434 -10.44 -12.21 -0.35
N LEU A 435 -9.93 -11.16 -1.04
CA LEU A 435 -8.85 -10.30 -0.55
C LEU A 435 -9.41 -9.08 0.20
N ARG A 436 -10.07 -9.31 1.34
CA ARG A 436 -10.65 -8.22 2.13
C ARG A 436 -9.71 -7.77 3.25
N GLN A 437 -9.95 -6.57 3.80
CA GLN A 437 -9.20 -6.09 4.96
C GLN A 437 -9.53 -6.86 6.24
N ASP A 438 -10.80 -7.27 6.40
CA ASP A 438 -11.32 -7.94 7.58
C ASP A 438 -10.76 -9.36 7.78
N ASN A 439 -10.27 -10.00 6.71
CA ASN A 439 -9.72 -11.36 6.73
C ASN A 439 -8.21 -11.44 6.41
N ALA A 440 -7.49 -10.32 6.44
CA ALA A 440 -6.06 -10.33 6.12
C ALA A 440 -5.25 -11.21 7.08
N ASP A 441 -5.62 -11.27 8.35
CA ASP A 441 -5.04 -12.16 9.34
C ASP A 441 -5.22 -13.64 8.97
N ILE A 442 -6.43 -14.04 8.59
CA ILE A 442 -6.75 -15.43 8.18
C ILE A 442 -5.91 -15.85 6.98
N ARG A 443 -5.66 -14.92 6.04
CA ARG A 443 -4.88 -15.20 4.83
C ARG A 443 -3.38 -15.27 5.07
N LEU A 444 -2.80 -14.35 5.85
CA LEU A 444 -1.36 -14.07 5.81
C LEU A 444 -0.60 -14.35 7.11
N THR A 445 -1.25 -14.41 8.28
CA THR A 445 -0.53 -14.60 9.56
C THR A 445 0.29 -15.89 9.60
N LYS A 446 -0.16 -16.95 8.92
CA LYS A 446 0.60 -18.20 8.77
C LYS A 446 1.97 -18.00 8.13
N TYR A 447 2.10 -17.06 7.19
CA TYR A 447 3.38 -16.73 6.55
C TYR A 447 4.28 -15.94 7.48
N GLY A 448 3.74 -14.95 8.20
CA GLY A 448 4.46 -14.24 9.25
C GLY A 448 4.97 -15.16 10.37
N TYR A 449 4.15 -16.14 10.76
CA TYR A 449 4.56 -17.17 11.73
C TYR A 449 5.67 -18.08 11.19
N ARG A 450 5.56 -18.53 9.94
CA ARG A 450 6.57 -19.38 9.30
C ARG A 450 7.95 -18.73 9.28
N VAL A 451 8.01 -17.41 9.02
CA VAL A 451 9.28 -16.68 8.95
C VAL A 451 9.77 -16.15 10.30
N GLY A 452 9.00 -16.34 11.37
CA GLY A 452 9.38 -15.96 12.74
C GLY A 452 9.04 -14.51 13.15
N LEU A 453 8.19 -13.82 12.39
CA LEU A 453 7.73 -12.45 12.72
C LEU A 453 6.47 -12.44 13.61
N ILE A 454 5.72 -13.51 13.64
CA ILE A 454 4.49 -13.67 14.43
C ILE A 454 4.75 -14.65 15.57
N SER A 455 4.35 -14.27 16.78
CA SER A 455 4.48 -15.10 17.97
C SER A 455 3.51 -16.30 17.96
N LYS A 456 3.85 -17.34 18.73
CA LYS A 456 2.97 -18.50 18.91
C LYS A 456 1.62 -18.12 19.53
N GLU A 457 1.62 -17.16 20.44
CA GLU A 457 0.41 -16.66 21.10
C GLU A 457 -0.52 -15.99 20.09
N ARG A 458 0.02 -15.16 19.19
CA ARG A 458 -0.76 -14.54 18.11
C ARG A 458 -1.31 -15.58 17.15
N MET A 459 -0.51 -16.56 16.77
CA MET A 459 -0.96 -17.69 15.92
C MET A 459 -2.07 -18.52 16.60
N ASN A 460 -1.95 -18.78 17.90
CA ASN A 460 -2.98 -19.49 18.67
C ASN A 460 -4.29 -18.70 18.74
N ARG A 461 -4.24 -17.37 18.94
CA ARG A 461 -5.45 -16.51 18.89
C ARG A 461 -6.14 -16.59 17.54
N LEU A 462 -5.38 -16.55 16.44
CA LEU A 462 -5.95 -16.70 15.10
C LEU A 462 -6.60 -18.08 14.91
N THR A 463 -5.93 -19.16 15.33
CA THR A 463 -6.49 -20.51 15.25
C THR A 463 -7.82 -20.60 16.00
N ARG A 464 -7.89 -20.03 17.22
CA ARG A 464 -9.14 -19.98 17.98
C ARG A 464 -10.22 -19.14 17.28
N LYS A 465 -9.86 -18.00 16.69
CA LYS A 465 -10.79 -17.16 15.89
C LYS A 465 -11.40 -17.98 14.74
N ILE A 466 -10.58 -18.67 13.96
CA ILE A 466 -11.04 -19.48 12.83
C ILE A 466 -11.99 -20.57 13.33
N GLN A 467 -11.64 -21.27 14.40
CA GLN A 467 -12.48 -22.29 15.00
C GLN A 467 -13.84 -21.73 15.43
N LEU A 468 -13.88 -20.57 16.10
CA LEU A 468 -15.13 -19.93 16.50
C LEU A 468 -16.01 -19.53 15.31
N ILE A 469 -15.39 -19.06 14.20
CA ILE A 469 -16.11 -18.73 12.97
C ILE A 469 -16.77 -19.99 12.40
N ASP A 470 -16.04 -21.10 12.31
CA ASP A 470 -16.54 -22.34 11.73
C ASP A 470 -17.64 -22.96 12.61
N GLU A 471 -17.43 -23.01 13.93
CA GLU A 471 -18.42 -23.49 14.90
C GLU A 471 -19.73 -22.68 14.81
N GLU A 472 -19.63 -21.36 14.70
CA GLU A 472 -20.81 -20.49 14.65
C GLU A 472 -21.53 -20.57 13.30
N ILE A 473 -20.82 -20.67 12.19
CA ILE A 473 -21.44 -20.90 10.87
C ILE A 473 -22.24 -22.19 10.86
N GLU A 474 -21.70 -23.29 11.40
CA GLU A 474 -22.43 -24.56 11.49
C GLU A 474 -23.62 -24.47 12.45
N ARG A 475 -23.48 -23.77 13.57
CA ARG A 475 -24.60 -23.55 14.49
C ARG A 475 -25.76 -22.81 13.82
N VAL A 476 -25.53 -21.66 13.17
CA VAL A 476 -26.60 -20.88 12.54
C VAL A 476 -27.22 -21.57 11.32
N LYS A 477 -26.51 -22.49 10.66
CA LYS A 477 -27.08 -23.36 9.62
C LYS A 477 -28.03 -24.39 10.19
N SER A 478 -27.86 -24.80 11.45
CA SER A 478 -28.69 -25.81 12.12
C SER A 478 -29.86 -25.25 12.92
N VAL A 479 -29.80 -23.96 13.32
CA VAL A 479 -30.83 -23.32 14.15
C VAL A 479 -32.02 -22.87 13.29
N ASN A 480 -33.17 -23.50 13.52
CA ASN A 480 -34.43 -23.17 12.87
C ASN A 480 -35.19 -22.10 13.66
N ILE A 481 -35.68 -21.08 12.97
CA ILE A 481 -36.51 -19.99 13.48
C ILE A 481 -37.93 -20.17 12.94
N GLY A 482 -38.88 -20.16 13.86
CA GLY A 482 -40.30 -20.27 13.53
C GLY A 482 -40.92 -18.96 13.05
N THR A 483 -42.28 -18.97 12.86
CA THR A 483 -43.03 -17.83 12.34
C THR A 483 -43.72 -17.00 13.44
N GLY A 484 -43.19 -17.01 14.67
CA GLY A 484 -43.76 -16.30 15.83
C GLY A 484 -43.77 -14.76 15.63
N SER A 485 -44.64 -14.08 16.37
CA SER A 485 -44.82 -12.64 16.25
C SER A 485 -43.59 -11.81 16.50
N GLU A 486 -42.72 -12.25 17.43
CA GLU A 486 -41.40 -11.60 17.69
C GLU A 486 -40.46 -11.69 16.48
N VAL A 487 -40.49 -12.83 15.79
CA VAL A 487 -39.70 -13.04 14.58
C VAL A 487 -40.20 -12.13 13.46
N GLN A 488 -41.50 -12.16 13.21
CA GLN A 488 -42.11 -11.33 12.16
C GLN A 488 -41.84 -9.83 12.41
N LYS A 489 -41.90 -9.40 13.66
CA LYS A 489 -41.58 -8.03 14.03
C LYS A 489 -40.14 -7.66 13.69
N VAL A 490 -39.14 -8.49 14.04
CA VAL A 490 -37.74 -8.22 13.68
C VAL A 490 -37.55 -8.16 12.17
N LEU A 491 -38.22 -9.02 11.41
CA LEU A 491 -38.15 -9.01 9.96
C LEU A 491 -38.74 -7.73 9.36
N THR A 492 -39.96 -7.36 9.75
CA THR A 492 -40.68 -6.18 9.22
C THR A 492 -40.02 -4.88 9.65
N ASP A 493 -39.54 -4.76 10.90
CA ASP A 493 -38.82 -3.58 11.41
C ASP A 493 -37.53 -3.30 10.61
N ASN A 494 -36.98 -4.34 9.99
CA ASN A 494 -35.76 -4.23 9.14
C ASN A 494 -36.09 -4.29 7.63
N GLY A 495 -37.35 -4.15 7.25
CA GLY A 495 -37.78 -4.09 5.83
C GLY A 495 -37.70 -5.45 5.11
N SER A 496 -37.63 -6.55 5.85
CA SER A 496 -37.63 -7.89 5.28
C SER A 496 -39.04 -8.48 5.21
N THR A 497 -39.24 -9.41 4.29
CA THR A 497 -40.50 -10.13 4.14
C THR A 497 -40.75 -11.10 5.28
N GLU A 498 -42.00 -11.21 5.71
CA GLU A 498 -42.44 -12.17 6.73
C GLU A 498 -42.17 -13.62 6.29
N LEU A 499 -41.97 -14.48 7.27
CA LEU A 499 -41.86 -15.94 7.05
C LEU A 499 -43.27 -16.58 6.98
N THR A 500 -43.49 -17.36 5.95
CA THR A 500 -44.67 -18.24 5.82
C THR A 500 -44.40 -19.63 6.41
N THR A 501 -43.16 -20.05 6.40
CA THR A 501 -42.66 -21.30 6.99
C THR A 501 -41.39 -21.01 7.77
N GLY A 502 -40.98 -21.89 8.67
CA GLY A 502 -39.69 -21.76 9.39
C GLY A 502 -38.48 -21.71 8.44
N ALA A 503 -37.46 -20.96 8.84
CA ALA A 503 -36.21 -20.82 8.11
C ALA A 503 -35.02 -20.96 9.08
N THR A 504 -33.85 -21.33 8.58
CA THR A 504 -32.62 -21.31 9.39
C THR A 504 -32.11 -19.89 9.61
N LEU A 505 -31.39 -19.66 10.69
CA LEU A 505 -30.70 -18.36 10.91
C LEU A 505 -29.79 -18.02 9.72
N ALA A 506 -29.07 -19.00 9.17
CA ALA A 506 -28.22 -18.81 8.01
C ALA A 506 -28.99 -18.32 6.76
N GLU A 507 -30.19 -18.85 6.50
CA GLU A 507 -31.06 -18.38 5.41
C GLU A 507 -31.52 -16.94 5.63
N LEU A 508 -31.80 -16.54 6.86
CA LEU A 508 -32.17 -15.17 7.21
C LEU A 508 -30.98 -14.22 7.06
N ILE A 509 -29.78 -14.60 7.53
CA ILE A 509 -28.56 -13.79 7.38
C ILE A 509 -28.25 -13.51 5.90
N ARG A 510 -28.54 -14.43 4.98
CA ARG A 510 -28.33 -14.24 3.53
C ARG A 510 -29.22 -13.17 2.90
N ARG A 511 -30.33 -12.76 3.56
CA ARG A 511 -31.17 -11.70 3.05
C ARG A 511 -30.43 -10.36 3.11
N PRO A 512 -30.51 -9.49 2.06
CA PRO A 512 -29.76 -8.24 2.00
C PRO A 512 -29.95 -7.32 3.21
N GLU A 513 -31.18 -7.18 3.66
CA GLU A 513 -31.61 -6.28 4.73
C GLU A 513 -31.34 -6.81 6.15
N LEU A 514 -31.03 -8.08 6.30
CA LEU A 514 -30.75 -8.70 7.60
C LEU A 514 -29.24 -8.92 7.80
N SER A 515 -28.81 -9.03 9.03
CA SER A 515 -27.44 -9.37 9.39
C SER A 515 -27.41 -10.27 10.62
N TYR A 516 -26.26 -10.87 10.90
CA TYR A 516 -26.05 -11.66 12.10
C TYR A 516 -26.44 -10.89 13.37
N ASP A 517 -26.10 -9.59 13.46
CA ASP A 517 -26.43 -8.75 14.62
C ASP A 517 -27.90 -8.34 14.68
N VAL A 518 -28.52 -8.06 13.55
CA VAL A 518 -29.97 -7.74 13.47
C VAL A 518 -30.83 -8.88 13.98
N LEU A 519 -30.40 -10.13 13.78
CA LEU A 519 -31.13 -11.31 14.22
C LEU A 519 -30.88 -11.70 15.69
N ALA A 520 -30.02 -10.98 16.41
CA ALA A 520 -29.73 -11.27 17.82
C ALA A 520 -30.97 -11.39 18.72
N PRO A 521 -32.02 -10.55 18.60
CA PRO A 521 -33.21 -10.65 19.46
C PRO A 521 -33.99 -11.95 19.33
N ILE A 522 -33.89 -12.63 18.19
CA ILE A 522 -34.60 -13.89 17.92
C ILE A 522 -33.74 -15.14 18.02
N ASP A 523 -32.43 -14.98 18.20
CA ASP A 523 -31.49 -16.07 18.42
C ASP A 523 -31.29 -16.32 19.93
N LYS A 524 -32.17 -17.10 20.52
CA LYS A 524 -32.21 -17.37 22.00
C LYS A 524 -30.95 -18.05 22.55
N HIS A 525 -30.16 -18.67 21.68
CA HIS A 525 -28.94 -19.42 22.04
C HIS A 525 -27.69 -18.77 21.43
N ARG A 526 -27.78 -17.49 21.08
CA ARG A 526 -26.64 -16.76 20.52
C ARG A 526 -25.47 -16.75 21.52
N PRO A 527 -24.28 -17.25 21.13
CA PRO A 527 -23.10 -17.15 21.97
C PRO A 527 -22.57 -15.71 22.01
N GLU A 528 -21.89 -15.38 23.10
CA GLU A 528 -21.10 -14.14 23.17
C GLU A 528 -19.77 -14.37 22.44
N LEU A 529 -19.61 -13.70 21.30
CA LEU A 529 -18.46 -13.84 20.43
C LEU A 529 -17.79 -12.49 20.18
N PRO A 530 -16.46 -12.46 19.96
CA PRO A 530 -15.77 -11.27 19.51
C PRO A 530 -16.40 -10.68 18.25
N TRP A 531 -16.41 -9.36 18.15
CA TRP A 531 -17.08 -8.65 17.04
C TRP A 531 -16.53 -9.05 15.66
N ASP A 532 -15.22 -9.30 15.56
CA ASP A 532 -14.54 -9.70 14.33
C ASP A 532 -14.89 -11.13 13.90
N VAL A 533 -15.24 -12.01 14.85
CA VAL A 533 -15.83 -13.32 14.56
C VAL A 533 -17.24 -13.15 14.02
N CYS A 534 -18.08 -12.33 14.67
CA CYS A 534 -19.45 -12.04 14.20
C CYS A 534 -19.46 -11.44 12.79
N GLU A 535 -18.52 -10.52 12.51
CA GLU A 535 -18.36 -9.94 11.18
C GLU A 535 -18.01 -11.00 10.13
N GLN A 536 -17.07 -11.91 10.42
CA GLN A 536 -16.71 -13.00 9.51
C GLN A 536 -17.87 -13.98 9.27
N VAL A 537 -18.62 -14.35 10.30
CA VAL A 537 -19.83 -15.20 10.17
C VAL A 537 -20.83 -14.53 9.22
N ASN A 538 -21.13 -13.25 9.45
CA ASN A 538 -22.05 -12.48 8.62
C ASN A 538 -21.59 -12.41 7.15
N ILE A 539 -20.33 -12.08 6.90
CA ILE A 539 -19.80 -11.93 5.53
C ILE A 539 -19.76 -13.29 4.81
N ASN A 540 -19.25 -14.32 5.47
CA ASN A 540 -19.11 -15.64 4.87
C ASN A 540 -20.48 -16.20 4.46
N LEU A 541 -21.53 -16.05 5.28
CA LEU A 541 -22.88 -16.51 4.94
C LEU A 541 -23.54 -15.67 3.84
N LYS A 542 -23.45 -14.32 3.95
CA LYS A 542 -24.04 -13.41 2.95
C LYS A 542 -23.50 -13.56 1.55
N TYR A 543 -22.20 -13.79 1.44
CA TYR A 543 -21.48 -13.83 0.17
C TYR A 543 -21.01 -15.24 -0.21
N GLU A 544 -21.49 -16.31 0.48
CA GLU A 544 -21.08 -17.69 0.30
C GLU A 544 -20.96 -18.10 -1.18
N GLY A 545 -22.03 -17.95 -1.96
CA GLY A 545 -22.03 -18.36 -3.37
C GLY A 545 -21.06 -17.56 -4.27
N TYR A 546 -20.80 -16.29 -3.92
CA TYR A 546 -19.82 -15.46 -4.64
C TYR A 546 -18.38 -15.82 -4.24
N ILE A 547 -18.14 -16.10 -2.97
CA ILE A 547 -16.85 -16.55 -2.44
C ILE A 547 -16.48 -17.88 -3.08
N ASP A 548 -17.40 -18.87 -3.11
CA ASP A 548 -17.18 -20.18 -3.72
C ASP A 548 -16.85 -20.09 -5.22
N ARG A 549 -17.51 -19.17 -5.92
CA ARG A 549 -17.21 -18.93 -7.33
C ARG A 549 -15.78 -18.39 -7.51
N GLN A 550 -15.36 -17.43 -6.68
CA GLN A 550 -14.00 -16.91 -6.73
C GLN A 550 -12.95 -17.96 -6.32
N LEU A 551 -13.23 -18.79 -5.32
CA LEU A 551 -12.33 -19.87 -4.92
C LEU A 551 -12.08 -20.88 -6.05
N ARG A 552 -13.12 -21.25 -6.79
CA ARG A 552 -12.96 -22.11 -7.99
C ARG A 552 -12.11 -21.44 -9.08
N GLN A 553 -12.24 -20.13 -9.27
CA GLN A 553 -11.38 -19.39 -10.19
C GLN A 553 -9.93 -19.37 -9.71
N VAL A 554 -9.70 -19.21 -8.41
CA VAL A 554 -8.36 -19.26 -7.79
C VAL A 554 -7.72 -20.62 -7.97
N GLU A 555 -8.46 -21.72 -7.79
CA GLU A 555 -7.92 -23.06 -8.04
C GLU A 555 -7.45 -23.26 -9.48
N HIS A 556 -8.22 -22.74 -10.44
CA HIS A 556 -7.80 -22.78 -11.84
C HIS A 556 -6.55 -21.92 -12.09
N PHE A 557 -6.51 -20.72 -11.52
CA PHE A 557 -5.36 -19.82 -11.59
C PHE A 557 -4.10 -20.44 -11.00
N LYS A 558 -4.19 -21.05 -9.79
CA LYS A 558 -3.06 -21.72 -9.12
C LYS A 558 -2.46 -22.85 -9.95
N LYS A 559 -3.25 -23.55 -10.77
CA LYS A 559 -2.73 -24.58 -11.70
C LYS A 559 -1.75 -23.98 -12.72
N LEU A 560 -1.97 -22.76 -13.18
CA LEU A 560 -1.05 -22.05 -14.09
C LEU A 560 0.16 -21.48 -13.35
N GLU A 561 -0.04 -20.93 -12.15
CA GLU A 561 1.04 -20.41 -11.30
C GLU A 561 2.02 -21.50 -10.84
N ASN A 562 1.51 -22.69 -10.57
CA ASN A 562 2.34 -23.84 -10.18
C ASN A 562 3.13 -24.45 -11.34
N LYS A 563 2.85 -24.08 -12.58
CA LYS A 563 3.66 -24.46 -13.75
C LYS A 563 4.86 -23.53 -13.86
N LEU A 564 5.92 -23.86 -13.12
CA LEU A 564 7.16 -23.08 -13.10
C LEU A 564 7.91 -23.18 -14.42
N ILE A 565 8.58 -22.09 -14.79
CA ILE A 565 9.45 -21.97 -15.95
C ILE A 565 10.90 -22.00 -15.44
N PRO A 566 11.76 -22.88 -16.00
CA PRO A 566 13.17 -22.90 -15.61
C PRO A 566 13.87 -21.58 -15.94
N ASP A 567 14.69 -21.07 -15.02
CA ASP A 567 15.46 -19.84 -15.20
C ASP A 567 16.43 -19.91 -16.41
N SER A 568 16.89 -21.12 -16.75
CA SER A 568 17.79 -21.40 -17.86
C SER A 568 17.11 -21.45 -19.23
N LEU A 569 15.78 -21.25 -19.30
CA LEU A 569 15.05 -21.37 -20.57
C LEU A 569 15.46 -20.26 -21.54
N ASP A 570 15.90 -20.65 -22.76
CA ASP A 570 16.11 -19.71 -23.85
C ASP A 570 14.84 -19.52 -24.66
N TYR A 571 14.20 -18.37 -24.48
CA TYR A 571 12.96 -18.04 -25.18
C TYR A 571 13.15 -17.74 -26.67
N LEU A 572 14.37 -17.38 -27.10
CA LEU A 572 14.69 -17.04 -28.47
C LEU A 572 14.77 -18.28 -29.36
N GLU A 573 15.03 -19.45 -28.76
CA GLU A 573 15.08 -20.73 -29.45
C GLU A 573 13.72 -21.46 -29.56
N ILE A 574 12.66 -20.95 -28.92
CA ILE A 574 11.35 -21.62 -28.92
C ILE A 574 10.62 -21.38 -30.25
N SER A 575 10.60 -22.40 -31.10
CA SER A 575 9.87 -22.36 -32.34
C SER A 575 8.36 -22.23 -32.11
N GLY A 576 7.71 -21.34 -32.86
CA GLY A 576 6.25 -21.09 -32.78
C GLY A 576 5.85 -19.94 -31.87
N LEU A 577 6.74 -19.37 -31.03
CA LEU A 577 6.48 -18.11 -30.36
C LEU A 577 6.58 -16.93 -31.33
N ARG A 578 5.71 -15.93 -31.18
CA ARG A 578 5.83 -14.67 -31.91
C ARG A 578 7.07 -13.89 -31.42
N LYS A 579 7.71 -13.16 -32.36
CA LYS A 579 8.93 -12.40 -32.05
C LYS A 579 8.77 -11.42 -30.88
N GLU A 580 7.62 -10.74 -30.79
CA GLU A 580 7.31 -9.86 -29.66
C GLU A 580 7.23 -10.63 -28.34
N ALA A 581 6.56 -11.78 -28.32
CA ALA A 581 6.44 -12.63 -27.14
C ALA A 581 7.81 -13.16 -26.70
N MET A 582 8.66 -13.62 -27.63
CA MET A 582 10.03 -14.05 -27.34
C MET A 582 10.82 -12.94 -26.63
N GLN A 583 10.84 -11.72 -27.19
CA GLN A 583 11.55 -10.57 -26.63
C GLN A 583 11.01 -10.17 -25.24
N LYS A 584 9.69 -10.20 -25.06
CA LYS A 584 9.06 -9.89 -23.78
C LYS A 584 9.36 -10.96 -22.73
N LEU A 585 9.18 -12.22 -23.06
CA LEU A 585 9.49 -13.33 -22.14
C LEU A 585 10.97 -13.36 -21.72
N ASP A 586 11.89 -13.11 -22.68
CA ASP A 586 13.31 -13.02 -22.38
C ASP A 586 13.67 -11.82 -21.50
N LYS A 587 13.07 -10.65 -21.75
CA LYS A 587 13.26 -9.45 -20.92
C LYS A 587 12.71 -9.63 -19.50
N PHE A 588 11.48 -10.16 -19.37
CA PHE A 588 10.78 -10.25 -18.08
C PHE A 588 11.16 -11.48 -17.26
N ARG A 589 11.61 -12.57 -17.91
CA ARG A 589 11.96 -13.82 -17.24
C ARG A 589 10.91 -14.28 -16.23
N PRO A 590 9.65 -14.53 -16.66
CA PRO A 590 8.59 -14.91 -15.75
C PRO A 590 8.88 -16.23 -15.05
N ARG A 591 8.53 -16.30 -13.75
CA ARG A 591 8.71 -17.49 -12.92
C ARG A 591 7.77 -18.64 -13.30
N SER A 592 6.57 -18.31 -13.77
CA SER A 592 5.50 -19.28 -14.04
C SER A 592 4.75 -18.99 -15.35
N ILE A 593 4.02 -19.99 -15.84
CA ILE A 593 3.09 -19.81 -16.96
C ILE A 593 2.01 -18.77 -16.63
N GLY A 594 1.49 -18.76 -15.40
CA GLY A 594 0.54 -17.75 -14.94
C GLY A 594 1.12 -16.35 -15.05
N GLN A 595 2.35 -16.14 -14.56
CA GLN A 595 3.04 -14.86 -14.69
C GLN A 595 3.30 -14.47 -16.15
N ALA A 596 3.76 -15.42 -16.97
CA ALA A 596 3.98 -15.21 -18.41
C ALA A 596 2.71 -14.72 -19.13
N SER A 597 1.54 -15.27 -18.77
CA SER A 597 0.25 -14.89 -19.39
C SER A 597 -0.20 -13.46 -19.10
N ARG A 598 0.37 -12.81 -18.08
CA ARG A 598 0.07 -11.42 -17.68
C ARG A 598 0.99 -10.38 -18.30
N ILE A 599 2.05 -10.82 -18.98
CA ILE A 599 2.99 -9.91 -19.64
C ILE A 599 2.32 -9.32 -20.89
N SER A 600 2.29 -8.00 -20.98
CA SER A 600 1.75 -7.29 -22.16
C SER A 600 2.54 -7.67 -23.43
N GLY A 601 1.84 -8.08 -24.47
CA GLY A 601 2.44 -8.58 -25.72
C GLY A 601 2.54 -10.11 -25.81
N VAL A 602 2.28 -10.84 -24.72
CA VAL A 602 2.17 -12.30 -24.71
C VAL A 602 0.69 -12.71 -24.85
N SER A 603 0.35 -13.44 -25.91
CA SER A 603 -1.02 -13.88 -26.19
C SER A 603 -1.32 -15.27 -25.62
N PRO A 604 -2.60 -15.67 -25.51
CA PRO A 604 -2.97 -17.04 -25.15
C PRO A 604 -2.37 -18.11 -26.08
N ALA A 605 -2.16 -17.78 -27.37
CA ALA A 605 -1.51 -18.69 -28.31
C ALA A 605 -0.02 -18.90 -27.97
N ASP A 606 0.70 -17.82 -27.59
CA ASP A 606 2.10 -17.92 -27.14
C ASP A 606 2.21 -18.75 -25.86
N ILE A 607 1.26 -18.61 -24.92
CA ILE A 607 1.19 -19.43 -23.72
C ILE A 607 0.98 -20.91 -24.05
N SER A 608 0.13 -21.22 -25.03
CA SER A 608 -0.08 -22.60 -25.48
C SER A 608 1.20 -23.21 -26.06
N VAL A 609 1.94 -22.45 -26.89
CA VAL A 609 3.24 -22.87 -27.44
C VAL A 609 4.24 -23.14 -26.30
N LEU A 610 4.34 -22.22 -25.35
CA LEU A 610 5.24 -22.34 -24.20
C LEU A 610 4.91 -23.58 -23.34
N LEU A 611 3.63 -23.85 -23.10
CA LEU A 611 3.18 -25.04 -22.38
C LEU A 611 3.60 -26.35 -23.09
N VAL A 612 3.37 -26.45 -24.40
CA VAL A 612 3.76 -27.62 -25.20
C VAL A 612 5.27 -27.80 -25.16
N TYR A 613 6.03 -26.71 -25.29
CA TYR A 613 7.48 -26.75 -25.23
C TYR A 613 7.99 -27.27 -23.88
N LEU A 614 7.48 -26.75 -22.76
CA LEU A 614 7.85 -27.19 -21.41
C LEU A 614 7.48 -28.66 -21.17
N GLU A 615 6.35 -29.14 -21.69
CA GLU A 615 5.97 -30.55 -21.61
C GLU A 615 6.92 -31.44 -22.45
N SER A 616 7.39 -30.94 -23.60
CA SER A 616 8.37 -31.67 -24.42
C SER A 616 9.73 -31.81 -23.73
N LEU A 617 10.18 -30.78 -22.99
CA LEU A 617 11.40 -30.82 -22.19
C LEU A 617 11.30 -31.87 -21.07
N ARG A 618 10.15 -31.91 -20.36
CA ARG A 618 9.92 -32.88 -19.28
C ARG A 618 9.88 -34.34 -19.75
N ARG A 619 9.54 -34.59 -21.01
CA ARG A 619 9.54 -35.95 -21.59
C ARG A 619 10.92 -36.39 -22.08
N LYS A 620 11.86 -35.45 -22.24
CA LYS A 620 13.24 -35.71 -22.68
C LYS A 620 14.21 -36.00 -21.52
N HIS A 621 13.79 -35.61 -20.30
CA HIS A 621 14.45 -35.91 -19.02
C HIS A 621 13.61 -36.91 -18.21
#